data_bd910e3f61f24516580ff8bc7f3793f4
#
_entry.id   bd910e3f61f24516580ff8bc7f3793f4
#
_cell.length_a   1.000
_cell.length_b   1.000
_cell.length_c   1.000
_cell.angle_alpha   90.00
_cell.angle_beta   90.00
_cell.angle_gamma   90.00
#
_symmetry.space_group_name_H-M   'P 1'
#
loop_
_entity.id
_entity.type
_entity.pdbx_description
1 polymer ?
#
loop_
_entity_poly.entity_id
_entity_poly.type
_entity_poly.pdbx_seq_one_letter_code
_entity_poly.pdbx_strand_id
1 'polypeptide(L)'
;MSVPTKPLWKLEAVSLSPHRLCDVTLEIGFGVTAVLGLSGAGKTSLLNLLVGFEKPSSGKIYGTTNCAWAPPSGGLWSHCTVREHLVHVGASEPDLLLEKFDLVTLAQNRPQQLSQGESSRLAAARALATKADVLVMDEPLSHVDHARTGKYWAAIRETVEEGTSLVFSSHTPEHVLALAQHAVCLQDGEVVFQGPVDALYHRPPTHEAMLFMGEGNWFAAAECKTWLGSENTEALCLRPETLTLEIDAAGAYRIVSSRFLGSHAETELRAIDGTTRLFYHRPSAPLSAGANARIADISRK
;
A
#
# COMPACT_ATOMS: atom_id res chain seq x y z
N MET A 1 -2.62 -25.56 -19.70
CA MET A 1 -3.92 -25.34 -19.02
C MET A 1 -3.64 -25.33 -17.54
N SER A 2 -3.60 -24.15 -16.91
CA SER A 2 -3.45 -24.04 -15.45
C SER A 2 -4.76 -24.52 -14.81
N VAL A 3 -4.65 -25.47 -13.89
CA VAL A 3 -5.78 -25.85 -13.01
C VAL A 3 -6.21 -24.58 -12.29
N PRO A 4 -7.51 -24.22 -12.28
CA PRO A 4 -7.97 -23.07 -11.50
C PRO A 4 -7.74 -23.39 -10.02
N THR A 5 -6.68 -22.80 -9.45
CA THR A 5 -6.43 -22.87 -8.02
C THR A 5 -7.54 -22.10 -7.32
N LYS A 6 -8.27 -22.78 -6.44
CA LYS A 6 -9.34 -22.16 -5.63
C LYS A 6 -8.74 -20.96 -4.90
N PRO A 7 -9.38 -19.77 -4.94
CA PRO A 7 -8.85 -18.59 -4.24
C PRO A 7 -8.75 -18.84 -2.74
N LEU A 8 -7.86 -18.11 -2.06
CA LEU A 8 -7.76 -18.11 -0.60
C LEU A 8 -9.07 -17.64 0.03
N TRP A 9 -9.63 -16.56 -0.50
CA TRP A 9 -10.96 -16.07 -0.11
C TRP A 9 -11.78 -15.65 -1.33
N LYS A 10 -13.08 -15.89 -1.23
CA LYS A 10 -14.10 -15.35 -2.13
C LYS A 10 -15.21 -14.73 -1.28
N LEU A 11 -15.47 -13.46 -1.53
CA LEU A 11 -16.54 -12.68 -0.92
C LEU A 11 -17.64 -12.46 -1.97
N GLU A 12 -18.90 -12.67 -1.59
CA GLU A 12 -20.07 -12.49 -2.46
C GLU A 12 -21.07 -11.55 -1.77
N ALA A 13 -21.18 -10.31 -2.28
CA ALA A 13 -22.11 -9.26 -1.83
C ALA A 13 -22.02 -9.01 -0.30
N VAL A 14 -20.80 -8.95 0.24
CA VAL A 14 -20.55 -8.86 1.67
C VAL A 14 -20.71 -7.44 2.17
N SER A 15 -21.54 -7.24 3.19
CA SER A 15 -21.66 -5.96 3.89
C SER A 15 -21.40 -6.11 5.37
N LEU A 16 -20.94 -5.02 6.01
CA LEU A 16 -20.68 -4.94 7.44
C LEU A 16 -21.21 -3.62 8.00
N SER A 17 -22.18 -3.72 8.92
CA SER A 17 -22.85 -2.56 9.52
C SER A 17 -22.01 -1.89 10.62
N PRO A 18 -22.22 -0.56 10.88
CA PRO A 18 -22.94 0.39 10.03
C PRO A 18 -21.99 0.90 8.92
N HIS A 19 -22.29 0.64 7.66
CA HIS A 19 -21.59 1.16 6.45
C HIS A 19 -20.06 1.01 6.44
N ARG A 20 -19.50 0.06 7.22
CA ARG A 20 -18.05 -0.19 7.23
C ARG A 20 -17.59 -0.92 5.97
N LEU A 21 -18.46 -1.76 5.40
CA LEU A 21 -18.31 -2.38 4.10
C LEU A 21 -19.69 -2.47 3.44
N CYS A 22 -19.74 -2.20 2.13
CA CYS A 22 -20.98 -2.12 1.34
C CYS A 22 -20.85 -3.00 0.10
N ASP A 23 -21.61 -4.09 0.03
CA ASP A 23 -21.75 -4.97 -1.14
C ASP A 23 -20.40 -5.45 -1.75
N VAL A 24 -19.45 -5.77 -0.90
CA VAL A 24 -18.11 -6.17 -1.32
C VAL A 24 -18.13 -7.53 -1.99
N THR A 25 -17.75 -7.58 -3.26
CA THR A 25 -17.53 -8.79 -4.04
C THR A 25 -16.11 -8.82 -4.55
N LEU A 26 -15.30 -9.78 -4.09
CA LEU A 26 -13.89 -9.90 -4.48
C LEU A 26 -13.36 -11.33 -4.29
N GLU A 27 -12.24 -11.62 -4.94
CA GLU A 27 -11.48 -12.85 -4.74
C GLU A 27 -10.02 -12.53 -4.39
N ILE A 28 -9.49 -13.15 -3.35
CA ILE A 28 -8.08 -13.04 -2.96
C ILE A 28 -7.40 -14.37 -3.28
N GLY A 29 -6.43 -14.33 -4.17
CA GLY A 29 -5.62 -15.47 -4.58
C GLY A 29 -4.41 -15.72 -3.68
N PHE A 30 -3.60 -16.71 -4.05
CA PHE A 30 -2.31 -16.97 -3.43
C PHE A 30 -1.30 -15.84 -3.75
N GLY A 31 -0.25 -15.75 -2.95
CA GLY A 31 0.78 -14.74 -3.07
C GLY A 31 0.53 -13.53 -2.16
N VAL A 32 0.93 -12.34 -2.60
CA VAL A 32 0.87 -11.12 -1.78
C VAL A 32 -0.18 -10.16 -2.31
N THR A 33 -1.16 -9.85 -1.48
CA THR A 33 -2.22 -8.87 -1.78
C THR A 33 -2.16 -7.72 -0.78
N ALA A 34 -2.06 -6.48 -1.29
CA ALA A 34 -2.17 -5.27 -0.50
C ALA A 34 -3.62 -4.76 -0.45
N VAL A 35 -4.10 -4.37 0.73
CA VAL A 35 -5.40 -3.71 0.94
C VAL A 35 -5.15 -2.23 1.19
N LEU A 36 -5.62 -1.39 0.28
CA LEU A 36 -5.38 0.05 0.23
C LEU A 36 -6.66 0.84 0.43
N GLY A 37 -6.53 2.10 0.81
CA GLY A 37 -7.64 3.01 1.04
C GLY A 37 -7.31 4.03 2.11
N LEU A 38 -8.04 5.14 2.14
CA LEU A 38 -7.89 6.18 3.17
C LEU A 38 -8.26 5.66 4.56
N SER A 39 -7.95 6.44 5.60
CA SER A 39 -8.42 6.14 6.95
C SER A 39 -9.96 6.08 6.96
N GLY A 40 -10.53 5.04 7.56
CA GLY A 40 -11.97 4.82 7.57
C GLY A 40 -12.56 4.11 6.35
N ALA A 41 -11.77 3.83 5.29
CA ALA A 41 -12.26 3.17 4.06
C ALA A 41 -12.73 1.71 4.25
N GLY A 42 -12.50 1.10 5.42
CA GLY A 42 -12.94 -0.27 5.70
C GLY A 42 -11.83 -1.34 5.66
N LYS A 43 -10.55 -0.98 5.54
CA LYS A 43 -9.42 -1.93 5.46
C LYS A 43 -9.39 -2.93 6.62
N THR A 44 -9.33 -2.43 7.86
CA THR A 44 -9.36 -3.27 9.07
C THR A 44 -10.62 -4.14 9.13
N SER A 45 -11.76 -3.60 8.72
CA SER A 45 -13.02 -4.35 8.67
C SER A 45 -12.97 -5.51 7.68
N LEU A 46 -12.39 -5.29 6.48
CA LEU A 46 -12.18 -6.34 5.51
C LEU A 46 -11.25 -7.42 6.08
N LEU A 47 -10.10 -7.03 6.65
CA LEU A 47 -9.13 -7.97 7.22
C LEU A 47 -9.74 -8.78 8.38
N ASN A 48 -10.53 -8.16 9.26
CA ASN A 48 -11.25 -8.83 10.34
C ASN A 48 -12.25 -9.88 9.83
N LEU A 49 -12.94 -9.59 8.72
CA LEU A 49 -13.83 -10.55 8.08
C LEU A 49 -13.06 -11.74 7.49
N LEU A 50 -11.91 -11.49 6.84
CA LEU A 50 -11.08 -12.54 6.25
C LEU A 50 -10.59 -13.54 7.30
N VAL A 51 -10.17 -13.05 8.47
CA VAL A 51 -9.70 -13.90 9.57
C VAL A 51 -10.83 -14.47 10.43
N GLY A 52 -12.09 -14.13 10.14
CA GLY A 52 -13.25 -14.59 10.90
C GLY A 52 -13.41 -13.96 12.29
N PHE A 53 -12.69 -12.85 12.55
CA PHE A 53 -12.82 -12.10 13.81
C PHE A 53 -14.16 -11.37 13.90
N GLU A 54 -14.70 -10.96 12.75
CA GLU A 54 -16.06 -10.44 12.61
C GLU A 54 -16.87 -11.29 11.64
N LYS A 55 -18.21 -11.21 11.74
CA LYS A 55 -19.12 -11.86 10.81
C LYS A 55 -19.80 -10.80 9.93
N PRO A 56 -20.02 -11.08 8.65
CA PRO A 56 -20.73 -10.15 7.78
C PRO A 56 -22.19 -9.97 8.24
N SER A 57 -22.73 -8.76 8.03
CA SER A 57 -24.14 -8.46 8.25
C SER A 57 -25.02 -9.05 7.13
N SER A 58 -24.47 -9.15 5.91
CA SER A 58 -25.07 -9.79 4.75
C SER A 58 -24.00 -10.34 3.81
N GLY A 59 -24.38 -11.16 2.83
CA GLY A 59 -23.47 -11.79 1.89
C GLY A 59 -22.83 -13.06 2.43
N LYS A 60 -21.83 -13.57 1.72
CA LYS A 60 -21.15 -14.82 2.08
C LYS A 60 -19.64 -14.69 1.88
N ILE A 61 -18.89 -15.32 2.77
CA ILE A 61 -17.42 -15.43 2.70
C ILE A 61 -17.07 -16.91 2.64
N TYR A 62 -16.29 -17.28 1.65
CA TYR A 62 -15.70 -18.60 1.51
C TYR A 62 -14.19 -18.43 1.56
N GLY A 63 -13.49 -19.25 2.35
CA GLY A 63 -12.03 -19.10 2.39
C GLY A 63 -11.33 -20.00 3.35
N THR A 64 -10.01 -19.81 3.48
CA THR A 64 -9.16 -20.53 4.40
C THR A 64 -9.41 -20.06 5.84
N THR A 65 -9.22 -20.99 6.78
CA THR A 65 -9.25 -20.70 8.23
C THR A 65 -7.86 -20.81 8.86
N ASN A 66 -6.86 -21.29 8.12
CA ASN A 66 -5.48 -21.40 8.60
C ASN A 66 -4.71 -20.10 8.30
N CYS A 67 -5.03 -19.06 9.04
CA CYS A 67 -4.39 -17.76 8.90
C CYS A 67 -3.89 -17.22 10.24
N ALA A 68 -2.76 -16.51 10.21
CA ALA A 68 -2.24 -15.74 11.34
C ALA A 68 -2.70 -14.29 11.23
N TRP A 69 -3.19 -13.72 12.33
CA TRP A 69 -3.66 -12.34 12.39
C TRP A 69 -2.72 -11.44 13.20
N ALA A 70 -2.23 -10.38 12.59
CA ALA A 70 -1.53 -9.29 13.25
C ALA A 70 -2.34 -7.99 13.12
N PRO A 71 -3.13 -7.61 14.13
CA PRO A 71 -3.93 -6.38 14.12
C PRO A 71 -3.03 -5.12 14.25
N PRO A 72 -3.53 -3.92 13.89
CA PRO A 72 -2.75 -2.67 13.85
C PRO A 72 -2.29 -2.25 15.25
N SER A 73 -3.07 -2.56 16.25
CA SER A 73 -2.73 -2.30 17.65
C SER A 73 -3.30 -3.40 18.54
N GLY A 74 -2.58 -3.73 19.61
CA GLY A 74 -3.01 -4.77 20.54
C GLY A 74 -2.78 -6.18 20.02
N GLY A 75 -3.65 -7.11 20.42
CA GLY A 75 -3.50 -8.53 20.09
C GLY A 75 -2.31 -9.21 20.77
N LEU A 76 -1.51 -8.50 21.55
CA LEU A 76 -0.46 -9.08 22.38
C LEU A 76 -1.03 -9.51 23.74
N TRP A 77 -0.56 -10.65 24.22
CA TRP A 77 -1.04 -11.22 25.49
C TRP A 77 -0.35 -10.56 26.67
N SER A 78 -1.08 -9.80 27.45
CA SER A 78 -0.55 -8.98 28.55
C SER A 78 0.18 -9.79 29.65
N HIS A 79 -0.14 -11.08 29.78
CA HIS A 79 0.44 -11.99 30.78
C HIS A 79 1.70 -12.72 30.26
N CYS A 80 2.00 -12.67 28.96
CA CYS A 80 3.14 -13.32 28.36
C CYS A 80 4.31 -12.35 28.15
N THR A 81 5.52 -12.85 28.27
CA THR A 81 6.73 -12.14 27.84
C THR A 81 6.87 -12.15 26.32
N VAL A 82 7.75 -11.32 25.79
CA VAL A 82 8.08 -11.27 24.36
C VAL A 82 8.44 -12.67 23.82
N ARG A 83 9.31 -13.40 24.53
CA ARG A 83 9.71 -14.76 24.14
C ARG A 83 8.55 -15.75 24.22
N GLU A 84 7.75 -15.69 25.26
CA GLU A 84 6.58 -16.57 25.45
C GLU A 84 5.55 -16.40 24.31
N HIS A 85 5.37 -15.20 23.77
CA HIS A 85 4.50 -15.00 22.59
C HIS A 85 4.91 -15.87 21.40
N LEU A 86 6.20 -16.02 21.15
CA LEU A 86 6.72 -16.83 20.04
C LEU A 86 6.62 -18.33 20.35
N VAL A 87 6.94 -18.72 21.58
CA VAL A 87 6.86 -20.13 22.02
C VAL A 87 5.42 -20.63 21.99
N HIS A 88 4.47 -19.86 22.50
CA HIS A 88 3.06 -20.26 22.59
C HIS A 88 2.38 -20.43 21.23
N VAL A 89 2.84 -19.75 20.17
CA VAL A 89 2.33 -19.97 18.81
C VAL A 89 3.10 -21.06 18.07
N GLY A 90 4.05 -21.72 18.71
CA GLY A 90 4.75 -22.87 18.15
C GLY A 90 5.99 -22.54 17.31
N ALA A 91 6.66 -21.41 17.59
CA ALA A 91 7.92 -21.08 16.95
C ALA A 91 8.94 -22.22 17.12
N SER A 92 9.51 -22.72 16.04
CA SER A 92 10.59 -23.72 16.09
C SER A 92 11.91 -23.11 16.60
N GLU A 93 12.16 -21.85 16.23
CA GLU A 93 13.38 -21.12 16.55
C GLU A 93 13.02 -19.71 17.07
N PRO A 94 12.47 -19.60 18.31
CA PRO A 94 12.03 -18.33 18.83
C PRO A 94 13.18 -17.32 18.97
N ASP A 95 14.38 -17.78 19.30
CA ASP A 95 15.53 -16.89 19.50
C ASP A 95 16.01 -16.29 18.17
N LEU A 96 15.94 -17.02 17.06
CA LEU A 96 16.21 -16.50 15.72
C LEU A 96 15.20 -15.39 15.32
N LEU A 97 13.92 -15.58 15.65
CA LEU A 97 12.91 -14.54 15.41
C LEU A 97 13.14 -13.29 16.28
N LEU A 98 13.56 -13.48 17.52
CA LEU A 98 13.97 -12.37 18.39
C LEU A 98 15.14 -11.58 17.79
N GLU A 99 16.13 -12.25 17.20
CA GLU A 99 17.26 -11.61 16.51
C GLU A 99 16.80 -10.87 15.25
N LYS A 100 16.02 -11.53 14.38
CA LYS A 100 15.50 -10.93 13.14
C LYS A 100 14.71 -9.65 13.40
N PHE A 101 13.98 -9.59 14.52
CA PHE A 101 13.12 -8.45 14.87
C PHE A 101 13.73 -7.50 15.93
N ASP A 102 15.01 -7.63 16.28
CA ASP A 102 15.71 -6.84 17.33
C ASP A 102 14.98 -6.84 18.67
N LEU A 103 14.55 -8.00 19.13
CA LEU A 103 13.78 -8.18 20.37
C LEU A 103 14.55 -8.99 21.44
N VAL A 104 15.81 -9.37 21.19
CA VAL A 104 16.62 -10.21 22.09
C VAL A 104 16.71 -9.61 23.50
N THR A 105 17.06 -8.33 23.60
CA THR A 105 17.20 -7.62 24.88
C THR A 105 15.87 -7.44 25.63
N LEU A 106 14.76 -7.61 24.91
CA LEU A 106 13.39 -7.44 25.42
C LEU A 106 12.70 -8.78 25.68
N ALA A 107 13.40 -9.91 25.48
CA ALA A 107 12.83 -11.26 25.51
C ALA A 107 11.99 -11.57 26.78
N GLN A 108 12.39 -11.00 27.92
CA GLN A 108 11.72 -11.17 29.22
C GLN A 108 10.71 -10.05 29.55
N ASN A 109 10.62 -9.01 28.71
CA ASN A 109 9.68 -7.93 28.91
C ASN A 109 8.27 -8.37 28.56
N ARG A 110 7.28 -7.69 29.15
CA ARG A 110 5.85 -7.85 28.80
C ARG A 110 5.39 -6.71 27.90
N PRO A 111 4.26 -6.87 27.16
CA PRO A 111 3.78 -5.85 26.23
C PRO A 111 3.65 -4.44 26.81
N GLN A 112 3.29 -4.30 28.09
CA GLN A 112 3.17 -3.00 28.76
C GLN A 112 4.52 -2.26 28.93
N GLN A 113 5.63 -2.95 28.76
CA GLN A 113 6.99 -2.42 28.86
C GLN A 113 7.59 -2.11 27.48
N LEU A 114 6.84 -2.36 26.40
CA LEU A 114 7.29 -2.16 25.03
C LEU A 114 6.80 -0.81 24.49
N SER A 115 7.61 -0.17 23.68
CA SER A 115 7.19 0.92 22.82
C SER A 115 6.22 0.40 21.72
N GLN A 116 5.51 1.30 21.05
CA GLN A 116 4.62 0.93 19.95
C GLN A 116 5.39 0.22 18.80
N GLY A 117 6.59 0.69 18.46
CA GLY A 117 7.43 0.05 17.45
C GLY A 117 7.91 -1.36 17.84
N GLU A 118 8.25 -1.57 19.14
CA GLU A 118 8.60 -2.89 19.66
C GLU A 118 7.40 -3.84 19.67
N SER A 119 6.23 -3.32 20.03
CA SER A 119 4.97 -4.08 19.99
C SER A 119 4.60 -4.48 18.54
N SER A 120 4.76 -3.58 17.56
CA SER A 120 4.53 -3.88 16.15
C SER A 120 5.49 -4.97 15.64
N ARG A 121 6.78 -4.90 16.02
CA ARG A 121 7.78 -5.92 15.68
C ARG A 121 7.44 -7.27 16.29
N LEU A 122 7.01 -7.30 17.54
CA LEU A 122 6.59 -8.55 18.21
C LEU A 122 5.33 -9.13 17.54
N ALA A 123 4.35 -8.30 17.17
CA ALA A 123 3.15 -8.77 16.47
C ALA A 123 3.49 -9.42 15.14
N ALA A 124 4.38 -8.81 14.36
CA ALA A 124 4.87 -9.37 13.10
C ALA A 124 5.65 -10.69 13.34
N ALA A 125 6.63 -10.69 14.24
CA ALA A 125 7.40 -11.90 14.57
C ALA A 125 6.51 -13.06 15.03
N ARG A 126 5.49 -12.77 15.85
CA ARG A 126 4.52 -13.78 16.31
C ARG A 126 3.70 -14.35 15.16
N ALA A 127 3.28 -13.51 14.21
CA ALA A 127 2.53 -13.99 13.04
C ALA A 127 3.40 -14.95 12.18
N LEU A 128 4.66 -14.61 11.94
CA LEU A 128 5.59 -15.47 11.21
C LEU A 128 5.83 -16.81 11.93
N ALA A 129 5.84 -16.79 13.27
CA ALA A 129 6.06 -17.98 14.08
C ALA A 129 4.96 -19.04 13.96
N THR A 130 3.75 -18.69 13.54
CA THR A 130 2.58 -19.58 13.53
C THR A 130 2.63 -20.67 12.46
N LYS A 131 3.48 -20.56 11.43
CA LYS A 131 3.48 -21.44 10.23
C LYS A 131 2.10 -21.59 9.58
N ALA A 132 1.30 -20.51 9.60
CA ALA A 132 0.02 -20.45 8.91
C ALA A 132 0.22 -20.40 7.39
N ASP A 133 -0.78 -20.90 6.62
CA ASP A 133 -0.74 -20.82 5.16
C ASP A 133 -0.84 -19.37 4.65
N VAL A 134 -1.44 -18.50 5.46
CA VAL A 134 -1.65 -17.09 5.14
C VAL A 134 -1.38 -16.19 6.34
N LEU A 135 -0.60 -15.17 6.14
CA LEU A 135 -0.43 -14.06 7.07
C LEU A 135 -1.41 -12.94 6.71
N VAL A 136 -2.19 -12.47 7.66
CA VAL A 136 -3.04 -11.29 7.52
C VAL A 136 -2.51 -10.23 8.50
N MET A 137 -2.11 -9.07 7.98
CA MET A 137 -1.45 -8.04 8.78
C MET A 137 -2.07 -6.66 8.51
N ASP A 138 -2.51 -5.99 9.54
CA ASP A 138 -3.07 -4.63 9.41
C ASP A 138 -2.02 -3.60 9.83
N GLU A 139 -1.54 -2.83 8.85
CA GLU A 139 -0.49 -1.81 8.99
C GLU A 139 0.76 -2.33 9.74
N PRO A 140 1.32 -3.50 9.33
CA PRO A 140 2.47 -4.04 10.02
C PRO A 140 3.63 -3.05 9.98
N LEU A 141 4.33 -2.93 11.12
CA LEU A 141 5.50 -2.07 11.27
C LEU A 141 5.23 -0.56 11.13
N SER A 142 3.98 -0.10 11.22
CA SER A 142 3.61 1.32 11.06
C SER A 142 4.29 2.27 12.06
N HIS A 143 4.67 1.77 13.23
CA HIS A 143 5.33 2.55 14.29
C HIS A 143 6.84 2.32 14.38
N VAL A 144 7.43 1.73 13.34
CA VAL A 144 8.87 1.45 13.29
C VAL A 144 9.56 2.51 12.41
N ASP A 145 10.73 2.97 12.86
CA ASP A 145 11.52 3.93 12.11
C ASP A 145 11.79 3.43 10.69
N HIS A 146 11.60 4.31 9.71
CA HIS A 146 11.78 4.00 8.28
C HIS A 146 13.15 3.36 7.98
N ALA A 147 14.22 3.85 8.61
CA ALA A 147 15.57 3.31 8.44
C ALA A 147 15.73 1.83 8.88
N ARG A 148 14.84 1.34 9.74
CA ARG A 148 14.88 -0.03 10.28
C ARG A 148 13.85 -0.96 9.65
N THR A 149 12.80 -0.41 9.08
CA THR A 149 11.65 -1.19 8.55
C THR A 149 12.08 -2.18 7.48
N GLY A 150 13.06 -1.83 6.62
CA GLY A 150 13.51 -2.65 5.51
C GLY A 150 13.94 -4.07 5.89
N LYS A 151 14.65 -4.22 7.02
CA LYS A 151 15.09 -5.55 7.48
C LYS A 151 13.93 -6.42 7.98
N TYR A 152 12.91 -5.82 8.60
CA TYR A 152 11.76 -6.59 9.10
C TYR A 152 10.83 -7.00 7.95
N TRP A 153 10.70 -6.13 6.94
CA TRP A 153 10.03 -6.50 5.69
C TRP A 153 10.78 -7.60 4.94
N ALA A 154 12.12 -7.63 5.00
CA ALA A 154 12.90 -8.72 4.43
C ALA A 154 12.56 -10.07 5.10
N ALA A 155 12.42 -10.12 6.43
CA ALA A 155 12.02 -11.32 7.14
C ALA A 155 10.60 -11.79 6.77
N ILE A 156 9.65 -10.86 6.57
CA ILE A 156 8.30 -11.18 6.07
C ILE A 156 8.39 -11.74 4.65
N ARG A 157 9.19 -11.13 3.77
CA ARG A 157 9.38 -11.57 2.38
C ARG A 157 9.96 -12.98 2.30
N GLU A 158 10.98 -13.32 3.10
CA GLU A 158 11.54 -14.67 3.17
C GLU A 158 10.44 -15.71 3.44
N THR A 159 9.54 -15.44 4.41
CA THR A 159 8.43 -16.35 4.74
C THR A 159 7.44 -16.50 3.57
N VAL A 160 7.20 -15.43 2.81
CA VAL A 160 6.36 -15.48 1.60
C VAL A 160 7.03 -16.28 0.48
N GLU A 161 8.35 -16.11 0.28
CA GLU A 161 9.12 -16.84 -0.73
C GLU A 161 9.17 -18.34 -0.41
N GLU A 162 9.04 -18.75 0.84
CA GLU A 162 8.89 -20.14 1.28
C GLU A 162 7.49 -20.74 1.02
N GLY A 163 6.56 -19.95 0.47
CA GLY A 163 5.23 -20.38 0.01
C GLY A 163 4.06 -19.92 0.85
N THR A 164 4.27 -19.15 1.92
CA THR A 164 3.20 -18.54 2.70
C THR A 164 2.60 -17.35 1.95
N SER A 165 1.27 -17.21 1.90
CA SER A 165 0.62 -16.04 1.32
C SER A 165 0.53 -14.90 2.34
N LEU A 166 0.43 -13.66 1.84
CA LEU A 166 0.31 -12.47 2.68
C LEU A 166 -0.82 -11.56 2.20
N VAL A 167 -1.69 -11.17 3.10
CA VAL A 167 -2.65 -10.07 2.89
C VAL A 167 -2.33 -8.99 3.91
N PHE A 168 -2.03 -7.79 3.45
CA PHE A 168 -1.66 -6.71 4.37
C PHE A 168 -2.26 -5.36 3.96
N SER A 169 -2.55 -4.51 4.93
CA SER A 169 -2.83 -3.11 4.68
C SER A 169 -1.56 -2.27 4.83
N SER A 170 -1.46 -1.19 4.07
CA SER A 170 -0.36 -0.23 4.19
C SER A 170 -0.78 1.14 3.67
N HIS A 171 -0.20 2.19 4.26
CA HIS A 171 -0.24 3.56 3.75
C HIS A 171 1.06 3.97 3.04
N THR A 172 2.02 3.06 2.93
CA THR A 172 3.35 3.30 2.37
C THR A 172 3.44 2.66 0.98
N PRO A 173 3.39 3.45 -0.11
CA PRO A 173 3.42 2.94 -1.48
C PRO A 173 4.64 2.05 -1.77
N GLU A 174 5.80 2.40 -1.21
CA GLU A 174 7.05 1.67 -1.40
C GLU A 174 6.94 0.22 -0.89
N HIS A 175 6.28 -0.02 0.23
CA HIS A 175 6.06 -1.37 0.74
C HIS A 175 5.13 -2.18 -0.18
N VAL A 176 4.10 -1.53 -0.73
CA VAL A 176 3.17 -2.16 -1.67
C VAL A 176 3.89 -2.53 -2.97
N LEU A 177 4.63 -1.59 -3.56
CA LEU A 177 5.40 -1.80 -4.79
C LEU A 177 6.50 -2.85 -4.65
N ALA A 178 7.10 -2.94 -3.46
CA ALA A 178 8.20 -3.89 -3.20
C ALA A 178 7.73 -5.32 -2.97
N LEU A 179 6.48 -5.54 -2.54
CA LEU A 179 6.03 -6.83 -2.03
C LEU A 179 4.80 -7.39 -2.74
N ALA A 180 3.80 -6.53 -3.02
CA ALA A 180 2.51 -7.00 -3.47
C ALA A 180 2.46 -7.26 -4.96
N GLN A 181 1.88 -8.39 -5.36
CA GLN A 181 1.51 -8.69 -6.74
C GLN A 181 0.13 -8.12 -7.08
N HIS A 182 -0.79 -8.13 -6.10
CA HIS A 182 -2.16 -7.68 -6.27
C HIS A 182 -2.53 -6.61 -5.25
N ALA A 183 -3.48 -5.77 -5.62
CA ALA A 183 -4.06 -4.78 -4.73
C ALA A 183 -5.59 -4.83 -4.74
N VAL A 184 -6.18 -4.56 -3.59
CA VAL A 184 -7.60 -4.27 -3.38
C VAL A 184 -7.69 -2.87 -2.81
N CYS A 185 -8.34 -1.95 -3.53
CA CYS A 185 -8.55 -0.58 -3.04
C CYS A 185 -9.97 -0.41 -2.54
N LEU A 186 -10.10 0.11 -1.33
CA LEU A 186 -11.37 0.42 -0.69
C LEU A 186 -11.57 1.94 -0.61
N GLN A 187 -12.78 2.37 -0.90
CA GLN A 187 -13.25 3.74 -0.70
C GLN A 187 -14.68 3.69 -0.15
N ASP A 188 -14.93 4.34 0.97
CA ASP A 188 -16.26 4.41 1.62
C ASP A 188 -16.93 3.04 1.82
N GLY A 189 -16.13 2.01 2.09
CA GLY A 189 -16.60 0.64 2.31
C GLY A 189 -16.83 -0.18 1.02
N GLU A 190 -16.58 0.37 -0.16
CA GLU A 190 -16.73 -0.29 -1.45
C GLU A 190 -15.37 -0.62 -2.08
N VAL A 191 -15.32 -1.65 -2.92
CA VAL A 191 -14.12 -1.98 -3.70
C VAL A 191 -14.11 -1.15 -4.98
N VAL A 192 -13.16 -0.22 -5.08
CA VAL A 192 -12.99 0.64 -6.26
C VAL A 192 -11.94 0.12 -7.23
N PHE A 193 -11.09 -0.80 -6.79
CA PHE A 193 -10.12 -1.48 -7.64
C PHE A 193 -9.77 -2.85 -7.06
N GLN A 194 -9.62 -3.83 -7.94
CA GLN A 194 -9.00 -5.12 -7.66
C GLN A 194 -8.19 -5.55 -8.88
N GLY A 195 -6.91 -5.84 -8.68
CA GLY A 195 -6.06 -6.27 -9.80
C GLY A 195 -4.57 -6.24 -9.47
N PRO A 196 -3.71 -6.42 -10.49
CA PRO A 196 -2.26 -6.32 -10.34
C PRO A 196 -1.84 -4.92 -9.86
N VAL A 197 -0.82 -4.87 -8.98
CA VAL A 197 -0.26 -3.61 -8.47
C VAL A 197 0.27 -2.73 -9.60
N ASP A 198 0.89 -3.33 -10.62
CA ASP A 198 1.37 -2.60 -11.80
C ASP A 198 0.25 -1.85 -12.53
N ALA A 199 -0.91 -2.48 -12.69
CA ALA A 199 -2.07 -1.84 -13.28
C ALA A 199 -2.59 -0.67 -12.44
N LEU A 200 -2.64 -0.83 -11.11
CA LEU A 200 -3.01 0.26 -10.19
C LEU A 200 -2.02 1.43 -10.27
N TYR A 201 -0.73 1.14 -10.38
CA TYR A 201 0.31 2.16 -10.45
C TYR A 201 0.22 2.98 -11.73
N HIS A 202 0.16 2.31 -12.88
CA HIS A 202 0.22 2.98 -14.18
C HIS A 202 -1.14 3.44 -14.73
N ARG A 203 -2.24 2.75 -14.36
CA ARG A 203 -3.61 3.00 -14.84
C ARG A 203 -4.62 2.96 -13.71
N PRO A 204 -4.47 3.80 -12.68
CA PRO A 204 -5.46 3.88 -11.61
C PRO A 204 -6.84 4.25 -12.17
N PRO A 205 -7.94 3.71 -11.64
CA PRO A 205 -9.29 4.00 -12.13
C PRO A 205 -9.75 5.41 -11.78
N THR A 206 -9.24 5.99 -10.70
CA THR A 206 -9.60 7.33 -10.21
C THR A 206 -8.37 8.09 -9.71
N HIS A 207 -8.52 9.40 -9.54
CA HIS A 207 -7.49 10.24 -8.93
C HIS A 207 -7.15 9.77 -7.50
N GLU A 208 -8.16 9.40 -6.71
CA GLU A 208 -7.98 8.91 -5.35
C GLU A 208 -7.18 7.60 -5.34
N ALA A 209 -7.50 6.68 -6.25
CA ALA A 209 -6.76 5.42 -6.40
C ALA A 209 -5.30 5.67 -6.81
N MET A 210 -5.02 6.70 -7.60
CA MET A 210 -3.65 7.12 -7.93
C MET A 210 -2.87 7.48 -6.67
N LEU A 211 -3.48 8.25 -5.75
CA LEU A 211 -2.83 8.73 -4.53
C LEU A 211 -2.46 7.60 -3.56
N PHE A 212 -3.14 6.44 -3.60
CA PHE A 212 -2.73 5.27 -2.79
C PHE A 212 -1.35 4.72 -3.16
N MET A 213 -0.89 5.02 -4.38
CA MET A 213 0.40 4.57 -4.90
C MET A 213 1.42 5.72 -5.01
N GLY A 214 1.22 6.80 -4.25
CA GLY A 214 2.10 7.96 -4.22
C GLY A 214 1.71 9.05 -5.22
N GLU A 215 2.56 10.08 -5.28
CA GLU A 215 2.34 11.26 -6.10
C GLU A 215 2.27 10.93 -7.60
N GLY A 216 1.47 11.69 -8.32
CA GLY A 216 1.31 11.55 -9.76
C GLY A 216 0.54 12.69 -10.38
N ASN A 217 0.56 12.75 -11.69
CA ASN A 217 -0.15 13.74 -12.47
C ASN A 217 -1.41 13.12 -13.06
N TRP A 218 -2.55 13.47 -12.50
CA TRP A 218 -3.85 13.04 -13.01
C TRP A 218 -4.44 14.09 -13.92
N PHE A 219 -4.70 13.74 -15.18
CA PHE A 219 -5.33 14.62 -16.17
C PHE A 219 -6.71 14.07 -16.52
N ALA A 220 -7.75 14.86 -16.29
CA ALA A 220 -9.04 14.58 -16.91
C ALA A 220 -8.91 14.68 -18.43
N ALA A 221 -9.75 13.97 -19.18
CA ALA A 221 -9.69 13.98 -20.66
C ALA A 221 -9.66 15.39 -21.26
N ALA A 222 -10.49 16.29 -20.73
CA ALA A 222 -10.56 17.70 -21.17
C ALA A 222 -9.26 18.50 -20.90
N GLU A 223 -8.47 18.12 -19.92
CA GLU A 223 -7.22 18.82 -19.53
C GLU A 223 -6.02 18.39 -20.40
N CYS A 224 -6.09 17.20 -21.00
CA CYS A 224 -4.99 16.67 -21.82
C CYS A 224 -4.62 17.57 -22.97
N LYS A 225 -5.57 18.23 -23.61
CA LYS A 225 -5.31 19.17 -24.72
C LYS A 225 -4.51 20.39 -24.26
N THR A 226 -4.92 21.00 -23.14
CA THR A 226 -4.25 22.20 -22.59
C THR A 226 -2.84 21.90 -22.10
N TRP A 227 -2.66 20.77 -21.38
CA TRP A 227 -1.42 20.48 -20.69
C TRP A 227 -0.47 19.54 -21.40
N LEU A 228 -0.99 18.68 -22.29
CA LEU A 228 -0.17 17.66 -22.98
C LEU A 228 -0.18 17.83 -24.50
N GLY A 229 -0.95 18.79 -25.01
CA GLY A 229 -1.08 19.04 -26.46
C GLY A 229 -1.75 17.88 -27.22
N SER A 230 -2.35 16.93 -26.52
CA SER A 230 -2.99 15.74 -27.14
C SER A 230 -4.45 15.63 -26.72
N GLU A 231 -5.31 15.19 -27.64
CA GLU A 231 -6.70 14.86 -27.32
C GLU A 231 -6.77 13.42 -26.82
N ASN A 232 -7.24 13.25 -25.60
CA ASN A 232 -7.52 11.96 -25.01
C ASN A 232 -9.02 11.84 -24.73
N THR A 233 -9.56 10.64 -24.87
CA THR A 233 -10.96 10.34 -24.57
C THR A 233 -11.18 9.93 -23.12
N GLU A 234 -10.10 9.56 -22.43
CA GLU A 234 -10.09 9.07 -21.06
C GLU A 234 -9.11 9.87 -20.20
N ALA A 235 -9.27 9.80 -18.90
CA ALA A 235 -8.33 10.36 -17.96
C ALA A 235 -6.97 9.68 -18.09
N LEU A 236 -5.90 10.42 -17.82
CA LEU A 236 -4.52 9.93 -17.92
C LEU A 236 -3.79 10.15 -16.60
N CYS A 237 -3.12 9.11 -16.12
CA CYS A 237 -2.17 9.19 -15.02
C CYS A 237 -0.74 9.16 -15.57
N LEU A 238 0.08 10.13 -15.19
CA LEU A 238 1.52 10.16 -15.47
C LEU A 238 2.28 10.19 -14.15
N ARG A 239 3.11 9.18 -13.91
CA ARG A 239 3.98 9.13 -12.73
C ARG A 239 5.16 10.10 -12.91
N PRO A 240 5.73 10.62 -11.79
CA PRO A 240 6.81 11.60 -11.85
C PRO A 240 8.00 11.16 -12.73
N GLU A 241 8.35 9.88 -12.66
CA GLU A 241 9.45 9.30 -13.45
C GLU A 241 9.17 9.20 -14.96
N THR A 242 7.93 9.42 -15.40
CA THR A 242 7.55 9.40 -16.81
C THR A 242 7.50 10.78 -17.45
N LEU A 243 7.67 11.85 -16.66
CA LEU A 243 7.53 13.22 -17.12
C LEU A 243 8.82 14.02 -16.87
N THR A 244 9.26 14.78 -17.86
CA THR A 244 10.41 15.68 -17.77
C THR A 244 10.00 17.08 -18.17
N LEU A 245 10.40 18.07 -17.39
CA LEU A 245 10.26 19.49 -17.72
C LEU A 245 11.62 20.09 -18.05
N GLU A 246 11.65 20.93 -19.08
CA GLU A 246 12.85 21.67 -19.51
C GLU A 246 12.55 23.16 -19.66
N ILE A 247 13.55 24.00 -19.34
CA ILE A 247 13.49 25.43 -19.66
C ILE A 247 13.61 25.58 -21.17
N ASP A 248 12.64 26.29 -21.78
CA ASP A 248 12.62 26.58 -23.20
C ASP A 248 12.04 27.98 -23.39
N ALA A 249 12.79 28.89 -24.02
CA ALA A 249 12.35 30.27 -24.24
C ALA A 249 11.03 30.35 -25.08
N ALA A 250 10.78 29.35 -25.91
CA ALA A 250 9.55 29.20 -26.69
C ALA A 250 8.52 28.29 -26.03
N GLY A 251 8.79 27.84 -24.79
CA GLY A 251 7.92 26.92 -24.05
C GLY A 251 6.55 27.52 -23.77
N ALA A 252 5.53 26.64 -23.86
CA ALA A 252 4.13 27.04 -23.74
C ALA A 252 3.70 27.38 -22.30
N TYR A 253 4.51 27.07 -21.30
CA TYR A 253 4.18 27.23 -19.88
C TYR A 253 5.18 28.16 -19.18
N ARG A 254 4.71 28.94 -18.21
CA ARG A 254 5.54 29.77 -17.35
C ARG A 254 5.71 29.10 -15.99
N ILE A 255 6.94 28.95 -15.49
CA ILE A 255 7.23 28.42 -14.19
C ILE A 255 6.83 29.46 -13.12
N VAL A 256 5.92 29.06 -12.21
CA VAL A 256 5.52 29.86 -11.06
C VAL A 256 6.43 29.56 -9.88
N SER A 257 6.60 28.28 -9.56
CA SER A 257 7.47 27.80 -8.49
C SER A 257 8.00 26.41 -8.84
N SER A 258 9.15 26.03 -8.27
CA SER A 258 9.69 24.68 -8.39
C SER A 258 10.41 24.29 -7.11
N ARG A 259 10.20 23.02 -6.66
CA ARG A 259 10.81 22.46 -5.45
C ARG A 259 11.32 21.04 -5.73
N PHE A 260 12.51 20.75 -5.23
CA PHE A 260 13.04 19.38 -5.22
C PHE A 260 12.58 18.64 -3.96
N LEU A 261 11.99 17.46 -4.12
CA LEU A 261 11.43 16.63 -3.04
C LEU A 261 12.21 15.32 -2.83
N GLY A 262 13.44 15.23 -3.35
CA GLY A 262 14.30 14.04 -3.23
C GLY A 262 14.15 13.12 -4.42
N SER A 263 13.13 12.25 -4.46
CA SER A 263 12.91 11.30 -5.57
C SER A 263 12.37 11.96 -6.85
N HIS A 264 11.66 13.08 -6.71
CA HIS A 264 11.06 13.84 -7.80
C HIS A 264 11.12 15.35 -7.51
N ALA A 265 10.71 16.15 -8.47
CA ALA A 265 10.50 17.59 -8.31
C ALA A 265 9.02 17.92 -8.48
N GLU A 266 8.60 18.97 -7.80
CA GLU A 266 7.27 19.56 -7.88
C GLU A 266 7.40 20.94 -8.50
N THR A 267 6.70 21.20 -9.59
CA THR A 267 6.74 22.49 -10.30
C THR A 267 5.33 22.96 -10.63
N GLU A 268 4.99 24.16 -10.20
CA GLU A 268 3.77 24.83 -10.58
C GLU A 268 3.98 25.56 -11.90
N LEU A 269 3.21 25.20 -12.91
CA LEU A 269 3.20 25.79 -14.24
C LEU A 269 1.94 26.64 -14.45
N ARG A 270 2.10 27.72 -15.21
CA ARG A 270 1.00 28.57 -15.70
C ARG A 270 0.91 28.45 -17.21
N ALA A 271 -0.26 28.08 -17.71
CA ALA A 271 -0.56 28.07 -19.14
C ALA A 271 -0.89 29.47 -19.68
N ILE A 272 -0.99 29.61 -21.00
CA ILE A 272 -1.28 30.88 -21.70
C ILE A 272 -2.64 31.47 -21.29
N ASP A 273 -3.63 30.63 -21.02
CA ASP A 273 -4.98 31.03 -20.56
C ASP A 273 -5.02 31.51 -19.10
N GLY A 274 -3.88 31.47 -18.40
CA GLY A 274 -3.73 31.87 -17.01
C GLY A 274 -4.01 30.77 -15.99
N THR A 275 -4.46 29.57 -16.42
CA THR A 275 -4.64 28.43 -15.53
C THR A 275 -3.29 27.97 -14.96
N THR A 276 -3.29 27.54 -13.70
CA THR A 276 -2.09 26.98 -13.04
C THR A 276 -2.33 25.53 -12.67
N ARG A 277 -1.23 24.75 -12.73
CA ARG A 277 -1.24 23.34 -12.37
C ARG A 277 0.08 22.93 -11.77
N LEU A 278 0.02 22.07 -10.76
CA LEU A 278 1.17 21.41 -10.15
C LEU A 278 1.55 20.17 -10.92
N PHE A 279 2.84 20.02 -11.22
CA PHE A 279 3.42 18.89 -11.91
C PHE A 279 4.46 18.20 -11.02
N TYR A 280 4.34 16.88 -10.91
CA TYR A 280 5.35 15.99 -10.35
C TYR A 280 6.15 15.39 -11.49
N HIS A 281 7.46 15.58 -11.48
CA HIS A 281 8.32 15.19 -12.62
C HIS A 281 9.70 14.70 -12.16
N ARG A 282 10.45 14.08 -13.07
CA ARG A 282 11.85 13.72 -12.81
C ARG A 282 12.63 14.94 -12.35
N PRO A 283 13.55 14.81 -11.37
CA PRO A 283 14.48 15.87 -11.06
C PRO A 283 15.30 16.21 -12.32
N SER A 284 15.32 17.47 -12.67
CA SER A 284 16.10 18.03 -13.78
C SER A 284 17.00 19.15 -13.25
N ALA A 285 17.69 19.88 -14.13
CA ALA A 285 18.36 21.10 -13.75
C ALA A 285 17.39 22.05 -13.02
N PRO A 286 17.88 22.92 -12.10
CA PRO A 286 17.00 23.81 -11.34
C PRO A 286 16.12 24.66 -12.26
N LEU A 287 14.81 24.57 -12.05
CA LEU A 287 13.82 25.32 -12.81
C LEU A 287 13.56 26.65 -12.12
N SER A 288 13.97 27.75 -12.76
CA SER A 288 13.85 29.10 -12.17
C SER A 288 12.46 29.68 -12.37
N ALA A 289 11.85 30.25 -11.33
CA ALA A 289 10.59 30.96 -11.41
C ALA A 289 10.66 32.09 -12.44
N GLY A 290 9.60 32.26 -13.21
CA GLY A 290 9.50 33.26 -14.29
C GLY A 290 10.08 32.83 -15.63
N ALA A 291 10.82 31.71 -15.74
CA ALA A 291 11.25 31.15 -16.99
C ALA A 291 10.09 30.44 -17.72
N ASN A 292 10.19 30.33 -19.05
CA ASN A 292 9.29 29.50 -19.81
C ASN A 292 9.80 28.04 -19.82
N ALA A 293 8.85 27.10 -19.88
CA ALA A 293 9.14 25.66 -19.87
C ALA A 293 8.27 24.92 -20.91
N ARG A 294 8.75 23.75 -21.27
CA ARG A 294 7.99 22.75 -22.02
C ARG A 294 8.02 21.39 -21.29
N ILE A 295 7.03 20.58 -21.59
CA ILE A 295 7.08 19.16 -21.28
C ILE A 295 7.95 18.52 -22.37
N ALA A 296 9.14 18.03 -21.98
CA ALA A 296 10.16 17.57 -22.94
C ALA A 296 9.96 16.09 -23.30
N ASP A 297 9.55 15.27 -22.35
CA ASP A 297 9.33 13.83 -22.56
C ASP A 297 8.13 13.34 -21.73
N ILE A 298 7.35 12.47 -22.36
CA ILE A 298 6.28 11.68 -21.73
C ILE A 298 6.52 10.23 -22.12
N SER A 299 7.30 9.51 -21.30
CA SER A 299 7.52 8.07 -21.51
C SER A 299 6.25 7.30 -21.13
N ARG A 300 5.46 6.86 -22.10
CA ARG A 300 4.34 5.95 -21.87
C ARG A 300 4.90 4.52 -21.78
N LYS A 301 4.84 3.93 -20.59
CA LYS A 301 5.10 2.48 -20.41
C LYS A 301 3.83 1.67 -20.57
#